data_cacf1064df3a01ad918eae7c60cd2282
#
_entry.id   cacf1064df3a01ad918eae7c60cd2282
#
_cell.length_a   1.000
_cell.length_b   1.000
_cell.length_c   1.000
_cell.angle_alpha   90.00
_cell.angle_beta   90.00
_cell.angle_gamma   90.00
#
_symmetry.space_group_name_H-M   'P 1'
#
loop_
_entity.id
_entity.type
_entity.pdbx_description
1 polymer ?
#
loop_
_entity_poly.entity_id
_entity_poly.type
_entity_poly.pdbx_seq_one_letter_code
_entity_poly.pdbx_strand_id
1 'polypeptide(L)'
;MDALGPHVLMELTDQSNSRLFERRLEGEHTEIVLSSTIVSHMLARFALRRELRCVFDELFSPGGCDITFRGIAEYELRPGRYVFATLQKAVDARGDIAIGLRKHQCRRNSDRGILLNPGRDEGLDLAEENELVVLSTVD
;
A
#
# COMPACT_ATOMS: atom_id res chain seq x y z
N MET A 1 9.69 -17.71 15.25
CA MET A 1 8.24 -17.79 15.55
C MET A 1 7.87 -16.43 16.15
N ASP A 2 7.64 -15.45 15.29
CA ASP A 2 7.22 -14.11 15.74
C ASP A 2 5.75 -14.20 16.13
N ALA A 3 5.50 -14.11 17.42
CA ALA A 3 4.15 -13.94 17.93
C ALA A 3 3.68 -12.54 17.50
N LEU A 4 2.99 -12.48 16.37
CA LEU A 4 2.21 -11.30 15.97
C LEU A 4 1.19 -11.05 17.08
N GLY A 5 1.48 -10.11 17.96
CA GLY A 5 0.50 -9.58 18.90
C GLY A 5 -0.71 -9.02 18.14
N PRO A 6 -1.84 -8.83 18.80
CA PRO A 6 -3.05 -8.32 18.15
C PRO A 6 -2.77 -6.95 17.52
N HIS A 7 -3.04 -6.84 16.22
CA HIS A 7 -2.95 -5.58 15.49
C HIS A 7 -4.18 -4.74 15.84
N VAL A 8 -3.97 -3.58 16.44
CA VAL A 8 -5.06 -2.68 16.84
C VAL A 8 -5.15 -1.53 15.85
N LEU A 9 -6.26 -1.43 15.14
CA LEU A 9 -6.60 -0.28 14.30
C LEU A 9 -7.56 0.63 15.09
N MET A 10 -7.15 1.88 15.30
CA MET A 10 -7.96 2.86 16.01
C MET A 10 -8.36 4.00 15.07
N GLU A 11 -9.66 4.24 14.97
CA GLU A 11 -10.19 5.40 14.28
C GLU A 11 -10.28 6.60 15.23
N LEU A 12 -9.77 7.75 14.80
CA LEU A 12 -9.97 9.04 15.45
C LEU A 12 -10.65 10.00 14.48
N THR A 13 -11.69 10.66 14.94
CA THR A 13 -12.43 11.68 14.18
C THR A 13 -11.86 13.08 14.39
N ASP A 14 -11.15 13.31 15.48
CA ASP A 14 -10.58 14.62 15.84
C ASP A 14 -9.05 14.59 15.85
N GLN A 15 -8.45 15.49 15.06
CA GLN A 15 -7.02 15.66 14.92
C GLN A 15 -6.34 16.19 16.18
N SER A 16 -7.06 16.90 17.05
CA SER A 16 -6.52 17.47 18.30
C SER A 16 -6.08 16.37 19.28
N ASN A 17 -6.70 15.21 19.23
CA ASN A 17 -6.41 14.09 20.11
C ASN A 17 -5.35 13.13 19.55
N SER A 18 -5.02 13.19 18.25
CA SER A 18 -4.08 12.25 17.63
C SER A 18 -2.70 12.30 18.26
N ARG A 19 -2.18 13.50 18.55
CA ARG A 19 -0.86 13.71 19.15
C ARG A 19 -0.74 13.15 20.59
N LEU A 20 -1.85 13.09 21.32
CA LEU A 20 -1.87 12.52 22.68
C LEU A 20 -1.83 11.00 22.63
N PHE A 21 -2.48 10.40 21.64
CA PHE A 21 -2.52 8.96 21.46
C PHE A 21 -1.25 8.42 20.80
N GLU A 22 -0.67 9.13 19.82
CA GLU A 22 0.60 8.78 19.20
C GLU A 22 1.73 8.63 20.22
N ARG A 23 1.80 9.53 21.22
CA ARG A 23 2.80 9.46 22.30
C ARG A 23 2.56 8.35 23.33
N ARG A 24 1.32 7.88 23.50
CA ARG A 24 0.97 6.87 24.49
C ARG A 24 0.89 5.45 23.93
N LEU A 25 0.70 5.33 22.62
CA LEU A 25 0.51 4.05 21.91
C LEU A 25 1.71 3.72 21.00
N GLU A 26 2.90 4.22 21.34
CA GLU A 26 4.17 3.86 20.68
C GLU A 26 4.49 2.37 20.89
N GLY A 27 3.60 1.50 20.39
CA GLY A 27 3.80 0.07 20.30
C GLY A 27 3.68 -0.35 18.84
N GLU A 28 4.50 -1.27 18.40
CA GLU A 28 4.59 -1.75 17.00
C GLU A 28 3.28 -2.33 16.42
N HIS A 29 2.19 -2.34 17.21
CA HIS A 29 0.95 -3.04 16.86
C HIS A 29 -0.31 -2.14 16.83
N THR A 30 -0.17 -0.83 17.02
CA THR A 30 -1.32 0.09 17.01
C THR A 30 -1.20 1.07 15.85
N GLU A 31 -2.21 1.11 15.00
CA GLU A 31 -2.32 2.04 13.89
C GLU A 31 -3.50 2.99 14.12
N ILE A 32 -3.22 4.30 14.00
CA ILE A 32 -4.23 5.34 14.17
C ILE A 32 -4.63 5.86 12.78
N VAL A 33 -5.91 5.79 12.48
CA VAL A 33 -6.48 6.31 11.24
C VAL A 33 -7.33 7.54 11.54
N LEU A 34 -7.00 8.66 10.91
CA LEU A 34 -7.78 9.89 10.94
C LEU A 34 -8.78 9.88 9.78
N SER A 35 -9.98 9.38 10.02
CA SER A 35 -11.03 9.25 9.01
C SER A 35 -11.40 10.60 8.38
N SER A 36 -11.48 11.67 9.18
CA SER A 36 -11.76 13.03 8.69
C SER A 36 -10.74 13.53 7.68
N THR A 37 -9.46 13.22 7.86
CA THR A 37 -8.39 13.59 6.94
C THR A 37 -8.51 12.83 5.62
N ILE A 38 -8.77 11.53 5.68
CA ILE A 38 -8.95 10.68 4.49
C ILE A 38 -10.15 11.18 3.68
N VAL A 39 -11.30 11.38 4.34
CA VAL A 39 -12.51 11.88 3.68
C VAL A 39 -12.28 13.25 3.05
N SER A 40 -11.60 14.16 3.74
CA SER A 40 -11.28 15.51 3.20
C SER A 40 -10.42 15.43 1.95
N HIS A 41 -9.40 14.57 1.93
CA HIS A 41 -8.57 14.35 0.75
C HIS A 41 -9.36 13.76 -0.42
N MET A 42 -10.25 12.80 -0.15
CA MET A 42 -11.13 12.22 -1.18
C MET A 42 -12.08 13.26 -1.75
N LEU A 43 -12.75 14.07 -0.90
CA LEU A 43 -13.65 15.13 -1.34
C LEU A 43 -12.95 16.17 -2.19
N ALA A 44 -11.73 16.59 -1.82
CA ALA A 44 -10.94 17.51 -2.62
C ALA A 44 -10.63 16.95 -4.02
N ARG A 45 -10.33 15.64 -4.11
CA ARG A 45 -10.10 14.96 -5.40
C ARG A 45 -11.36 14.88 -6.25
N PHE A 46 -12.51 14.55 -5.64
CA PHE A 46 -13.79 14.48 -6.34
C PHE A 46 -14.28 15.87 -6.81
N ALA A 47 -14.01 16.91 -6.03
CA ALA A 47 -14.33 18.29 -6.45
C ALA A 47 -13.57 18.71 -7.72
N LEU A 48 -12.33 18.23 -7.87
CA LEU A 48 -11.51 18.50 -9.06
C LEU A 48 -11.88 17.62 -10.26
N ARG A 49 -12.26 16.36 -10.02
CA ARG A 49 -12.61 15.37 -11.05
C ARG A 49 -13.68 14.43 -10.53
N ARG A 50 -14.91 14.63 -10.96
CA ARG A 50 -16.08 13.85 -10.50
C ARG A 50 -15.98 12.38 -10.82
N GLU A 51 -15.36 12.03 -11.95
CA GLU A 51 -15.20 10.66 -12.43
C GLU A 51 -14.33 9.81 -11.49
N LEU A 52 -13.44 10.43 -10.71
CA LEU A 52 -12.63 9.73 -9.71
C LEU A 52 -13.49 9.03 -8.65
N ARG A 53 -14.69 9.52 -8.40
CA ARG A 53 -15.61 8.85 -7.48
C ARG A 53 -15.89 7.41 -7.93
N CYS A 54 -16.17 7.20 -9.20
CA CYS A 54 -16.44 5.85 -9.72
C CYS A 54 -15.23 4.91 -9.56
N VAL A 55 -14.01 5.44 -9.71
CA VAL A 55 -12.79 4.66 -9.49
C VAL A 55 -12.66 4.26 -8.01
N PHE A 56 -12.94 5.18 -7.08
CA PHE A 56 -12.90 4.86 -5.66
C PHE A 56 -14.03 3.93 -5.25
N ASP A 57 -15.24 4.10 -5.81
CA ASP A 57 -16.37 3.19 -5.57
C ASP A 57 -16.01 1.76 -5.99
N GLU A 58 -15.29 1.59 -7.11
CA GLU A 58 -14.79 0.30 -7.58
C GLU A 58 -13.72 -0.29 -6.64
N LEU A 59 -12.74 0.52 -6.22
CA LEU A 59 -11.66 0.09 -5.31
C LEU A 59 -12.14 -0.30 -3.91
N PHE A 60 -13.27 0.27 -3.45
CA PHE A 60 -13.85 -0.05 -2.14
C PHE A 60 -15.04 -0.99 -2.22
N SER A 61 -15.40 -1.47 -3.41
CA SER A 61 -16.50 -2.41 -3.61
C SER A 61 -16.06 -3.84 -3.33
N PRO A 62 -16.81 -4.62 -2.56
CA PRO A 62 -16.57 -6.05 -2.41
C PRO A 62 -16.71 -6.74 -3.77
N GLY A 63 -15.66 -7.32 -4.29
CA GLY A 63 -15.64 -7.99 -5.61
C GLY A 63 -15.21 -7.10 -6.77
N GLY A 64 -14.74 -5.87 -6.49
CA GLY A 64 -14.05 -5.02 -7.44
C GLY A 64 -12.55 -5.33 -7.53
N CYS A 65 -11.78 -4.34 -7.98
CA CYS A 65 -10.33 -4.40 -7.90
C CYS A 65 -9.85 -4.11 -6.48
N ASP A 66 -8.86 -4.84 -6.02
CA ASP A 66 -8.22 -4.62 -4.71
C ASP A 66 -6.76 -4.25 -4.84
N ILE A 67 -6.29 -3.39 -3.94
CA ILE A 67 -4.86 -3.07 -3.81
C ILE A 67 -4.29 -3.97 -2.74
N THR A 68 -3.39 -4.86 -3.14
CA THR A 68 -2.82 -5.85 -2.24
C THR A 68 -1.29 -5.93 -2.34
N PHE A 69 -0.67 -6.58 -1.37
CA PHE A 69 0.76 -6.87 -1.36
C PHE A 69 0.96 -8.35 -1.72
N ARG A 70 1.85 -8.59 -2.69
CA ARG A 70 2.19 -9.94 -3.10
C ARG A 70 3.69 -10.14 -3.10
N GLY A 71 4.13 -11.28 -2.60
CA GLY A 71 5.54 -11.66 -2.59
C GLY A 71 6.12 -11.77 -4.00
N ILE A 72 7.39 -11.41 -4.16
CA ILE A 72 8.07 -11.49 -5.48
C ILE A 72 8.06 -12.91 -6.05
N ALA A 73 8.08 -13.94 -5.19
CA ALA A 73 8.05 -15.34 -5.59
C ALA A 73 6.75 -15.73 -6.31
N GLU A 74 5.62 -15.09 -6.00
CA GLU A 74 4.34 -15.34 -6.66
C GLU A 74 4.39 -15.01 -8.16
N TYR A 75 5.27 -14.10 -8.55
CA TYR A 75 5.52 -13.71 -9.94
C TYR A 75 6.78 -14.35 -10.54
N GLU A 76 7.29 -15.42 -9.91
CA GLU A 76 8.50 -16.12 -10.33
C GLU A 76 9.75 -15.24 -10.39
N LEU A 77 9.71 -14.11 -9.68
CA LEU A 77 10.84 -13.21 -9.54
C LEU A 77 11.82 -13.70 -8.46
N ARG A 78 13.09 -13.47 -8.68
CA ARG A 78 14.16 -13.79 -7.72
C ARG A 78 14.76 -12.50 -7.17
N PRO A 79 15.40 -12.55 -5.99
CA PRO A 79 16.19 -11.42 -5.52
C PRO A 79 17.20 -10.96 -6.58
N GLY A 80 17.31 -9.65 -6.77
CA GLY A 80 18.18 -9.07 -7.78
C GLY A 80 17.79 -7.65 -8.17
N ARG A 81 18.49 -7.11 -9.15
CA ARG A 81 18.22 -5.76 -9.64
C ARG A 81 17.37 -5.81 -10.90
N TYR A 82 16.28 -5.06 -10.88
CA TYR A 82 15.32 -4.96 -11.98
C TYR A 82 14.98 -3.51 -12.27
N VAL A 83 14.58 -3.21 -13.50
CA VAL A 83 13.86 -1.98 -13.79
C VAL A 83 12.36 -2.20 -13.58
N PHE A 84 11.65 -1.16 -13.16
CA PHE A 84 10.22 -1.30 -12.81
C PHE A 84 9.38 -1.83 -13.97
N ALA A 85 9.71 -1.46 -15.22
CA ALA A 85 9.04 -1.99 -16.40
C ALA A 85 9.13 -3.53 -16.52
N THR A 86 10.19 -4.15 -16.04
CA THR A 86 10.34 -5.62 -16.02
C THR A 86 9.42 -6.24 -14.98
N LEU A 87 9.31 -5.61 -13.81
CA LEU A 87 8.40 -6.05 -12.76
C LEU A 87 6.94 -5.95 -13.21
N GLN A 88 6.58 -4.84 -13.88
CA GLN A 88 5.24 -4.67 -14.45
C GLN A 88 4.89 -5.78 -15.43
N LYS A 89 5.82 -6.18 -16.31
CA LYS A 89 5.59 -7.29 -17.26
C LYS A 89 5.39 -8.64 -16.57
N ALA A 90 6.16 -8.91 -15.52
CA ALA A 90 6.03 -10.17 -14.76
C ALA A 90 4.67 -10.25 -14.06
N VAL A 91 4.19 -9.13 -13.52
CA VAL A 91 2.89 -9.02 -12.85
C VAL A 91 1.75 -9.11 -13.85
N ASP A 92 1.85 -8.41 -14.99
CA ASP A 92 0.86 -8.43 -16.07
C ASP A 92 0.65 -9.85 -16.64
N ALA A 93 1.71 -10.65 -16.72
CA ALA A 93 1.63 -12.05 -17.14
C ALA A 93 0.73 -12.92 -16.23
N ARG A 94 0.43 -12.47 -15.02
CA ARG A 94 -0.47 -13.12 -14.05
C ARG A 94 -1.84 -12.45 -13.95
N GLY A 95 -2.10 -11.42 -14.76
CA GLY A 95 -3.36 -10.69 -14.79
C GLY A 95 -3.49 -9.57 -13.76
N ASP A 96 -2.44 -9.27 -13.01
CA ASP A 96 -2.37 -8.17 -12.05
C ASP A 96 -1.69 -6.94 -12.65
N ILE A 97 -1.79 -5.80 -11.98
CA ILE A 97 -1.12 -4.55 -12.37
C ILE A 97 -0.19 -4.10 -11.26
N ALA A 98 1.12 -4.07 -11.52
CA ALA A 98 2.07 -3.54 -10.55
C ALA A 98 1.98 -2.01 -10.48
N ILE A 99 1.68 -1.49 -9.29
CA ILE A 99 1.62 -0.06 -9.00
C ILE A 99 2.77 0.43 -8.13
N GLY A 100 3.54 -0.48 -7.54
CA GLY A 100 4.68 -0.13 -6.70
C GLY A 100 5.36 -1.33 -6.06
N LEU A 101 6.19 -1.04 -5.08
CA LEU A 101 6.80 -2.08 -4.24
C LEU A 101 6.89 -1.65 -2.78
N ARG A 102 6.99 -2.63 -1.88
CA ARG A 102 7.27 -2.45 -0.46
C ARG A 102 8.61 -3.09 -0.12
N LYS A 103 9.55 -2.27 0.36
CA LYS A 103 10.86 -2.72 0.85
C LYS A 103 10.78 -3.03 2.34
N HIS A 104 10.90 -4.28 2.71
CA HIS A 104 10.81 -4.72 4.10
C HIS A 104 11.87 -4.09 5.01
N GLN A 105 13.06 -3.83 4.48
CA GLN A 105 14.17 -3.20 5.18
C GLN A 105 13.87 -1.76 5.64
N CYS A 106 12.92 -1.09 4.98
CA CYS A 106 12.53 0.30 5.25
C CYS A 106 11.22 0.43 6.03
N ARG A 107 10.72 -0.64 6.65
CA ARG A 107 9.44 -0.65 7.41
C ARG A 107 9.36 0.37 8.54
N ARG A 108 10.51 0.78 9.09
CA ARG A 108 10.59 1.78 10.16
C ARG A 108 10.55 3.22 9.67
N ASN A 109 10.60 3.45 8.35
CA ASN A 109 10.45 4.76 7.77
C ASN A 109 8.98 5.21 7.82
N SER A 110 8.74 6.50 7.74
CA SER A 110 7.38 7.09 7.75
C SER A 110 6.49 6.58 6.61
N ASP A 111 7.08 6.19 5.49
CA ASP A 111 6.42 5.60 4.32
C ASP A 111 6.30 4.06 4.38
N ARG A 112 6.79 3.46 5.48
CA ARG A 112 6.84 2.00 5.69
C ARG A 112 7.51 1.22 4.56
N GLY A 113 8.40 1.87 3.83
CA GLY A 113 9.13 1.29 2.70
C GLY A 113 8.30 1.15 1.43
N ILE A 114 7.15 1.81 1.36
CA ILE A 114 6.28 1.80 0.17
C ILE A 114 6.78 2.82 -0.84
N LEU A 115 7.00 2.36 -2.06
CA LEU A 115 7.35 3.18 -3.22
C LEU A 115 6.28 2.96 -4.29
N LEU A 116 5.44 3.97 -4.54
CA LEU A 116 4.40 3.92 -5.55
C LEU A 116 4.85 4.58 -6.84
N ASN A 117 4.50 3.95 -7.96
CA ASN A 117 4.74 4.42 -9.31
C ASN A 117 6.20 4.91 -9.54
N PRO A 118 7.22 4.09 -9.24
CA PRO A 118 8.60 4.43 -9.57
C PRO A 118 8.76 4.62 -11.07
N GLY A 119 9.82 5.32 -11.48
CA GLY A 119 10.12 5.49 -12.90
C GLY A 119 10.26 4.15 -13.62
N ARG A 120 9.76 4.04 -14.84
CA ARG A 120 9.77 2.77 -15.59
C ARG A 120 11.16 2.16 -15.74
N ASP A 121 12.15 3.02 -15.94
CA ASP A 121 13.57 2.64 -16.11
C ASP A 121 14.35 2.72 -14.80
N GLU A 122 13.68 3.01 -13.69
CA GLU A 122 14.32 3.08 -12.38
C GLU A 122 14.80 1.70 -11.95
N GLY A 123 16.07 1.61 -11.60
CA GLY A 123 16.69 0.38 -11.09
C GLY A 123 16.29 0.15 -9.63
N LEU A 124 15.64 -0.96 -9.38
CA LEU A 124 15.13 -1.36 -8.07
C LEU A 124 15.83 -2.64 -7.63
N ASP A 125 16.38 -2.62 -6.42
CA ASP A 125 16.97 -3.81 -5.81
C ASP A 125 15.87 -4.53 -5.01
N LEU A 126 15.59 -5.78 -5.40
CA LEU A 126 14.62 -6.65 -4.76
C LEU A 126 15.34 -7.64 -3.84
N ALA A 127 14.91 -7.71 -2.59
CA ALA A 127 15.24 -8.77 -1.66
C ALA A 127 14.07 -9.78 -1.58
N GLU A 128 14.33 -10.95 -1.02
CA GLU A 128 13.33 -12.03 -0.93
C GLU A 128 12.07 -11.63 -0.15
N GLU A 129 12.25 -10.79 0.89
CA GLU A 129 11.16 -10.33 1.74
C GLU A 129 10.38 -9.13 1.14
N ASN A 130 10.81 -8.61 -0.01
CA ASN A 130 10.13 -7.49 -0.63
C ASN A 130 8.82 -7.96 -1.29
N GLU A 131 7.85 -7.07 -1.31
CA GLU A 131 6.54 -7.34 -1.89
C GLU A 131 6.24 -6.31 -2.97
N LEU A 132 5.52 -6.74 -3.98
CA LEU A 132 4.96 -5.84 -4.98
C LEU A 132 3.60 -5.33 -4.50
N VAL A 133 3.36 -4.05 -4.72
CA VAL A 133 2.03 -3.44 -4.55
C VAL A 133 1.32 -3.59 -5.87
N VAL A 134 0.23 -4.34 -5.87
CA VAL A 134 -0.48 -4.68 -7.09
C VAL A 134 -1.96 -4.33 -6.98
N LEU A 135 -2.55 -4.01 -8.12
CA LEU A 135 -3.98 -3.96 -8.32
C LEU A 135 -4.41 -5.30 -8.91
N SER A 136 -5.25 -6.03 -8.20
CA SER A 136 -5.71 -7.38 -8.56
C SER A 136 -7.22 -7.43 -8.56
N THR A 137 -7.80 -8.23 -9.44
CA THR A 137 -9.24 -8.54 -9.36
C THR A 137 -9.48 -9.54 -8.23
N VAL A 138 -10.50 -9.28 -7.43
CA VAL A 138 -10.94 -10.22 -6.39
C VAL A 138 -11.74 -11.33 -7.09
N ASP A 139 -11.20 -12.57 -7.03
CA ASP A 139 -11.93 -13.76 -7.47
C ASP A 139 -13.02 -14.19 -6.46
#